data_747ebf881d39f098b6922cfb0bcdf765
#
_entry.id   747ebf881d39f098b6922cfb0bcdf765
#
_cell.length_a   1.000
_cell.length_b   1.000
_cell.length_c   1.000
_cell.angle_alpha   90.00
_cell.angle_beta   90.00
_cell.angle_gamma   90.00
#
_symmetry.space_group_name_H-M   'P 1'
#
loop_
_entity.id
_entity.type
_entity.pdbx_description
1 polymer ?
#
loop_
_entity_poly.entity_id
_entity_poly.type
_entity_poly.pdbx_seq_one_letter_code
_entity_poly.pdbx_strand_id
1 'polypeptide(L)' 'MYMSIDLLILRNRVKLERMIREDKEYSIILKQSQKLDKLINAKMKEKN' A
#
# COMPACT_ATOMS: atom_id res chain seq x y z
N MET A 1 7.88 14.29 12.71
CA MET A 1 8.66 13.11 12.31
C MET A 1 8.48 12.84 10.83
N TYR A 2 9.55 12.58 10.15
CA TYR A 2 9.53 12.41 8.70
C TYR A 2 9.42 10.93 8.33
N MET A 3 8.49 10.62 7.44
CA MET A 3 8.30 9.24 6.99
C MET A 3 8.45 9.19 5.47
N SER A 4 9.32 8.34 4.98
CA SER A 4 9.54 8.24 3.55
C SER A 4 8.39 7.48 2.88
N ILE A 5 8.18 7.78 1.61
CA ILE A 5 7.14 7.11 0.84
C ILE A 5 7.48 5.62 0.66
N ASP A 6 8.77 5.28 0.63
CA ASP A 6 9.17 3.87 0.54
C ASP A 6 8.70 3.10 1.75
N LEU A 7 8.82 3.69 2.93
CA LEU A 7 8.37 3.03 4.15
C LEU A 7 6.85 2.87 4.14
N LEU A 8 6.13 3.88 3.65
CA LEU A 8 4.68 3.79 3.56
C LEU A 8 4.26 2.67 2.61
N ILE A 9 4.95 2.54 1.50
CA ILE A 9 4.65 1.47 0.54
C ILE A 9 4.89 0.11 1.17
N LEU A 10 6.00 -0.04 1.87
CA LEU A 10 6.32 -1.31 2.52
C LEU A 10 5.27 -1.68 3.56
N ARG A 11 4.89 -0.72 4.39
CA ARG A 11 3.90 -0.97 5.44
C ARG A 11 2.56 -1.36 4.84
N ASN A 12 2.15 -0.68 3.77
CA ASN A 12 0.88 -0.98 3.15
C ASN A 12 0.90 -2.32 2.44
N ARG A 13 2.05 -2.70 1.88
CA ARG A 13 2.20 -4.02 1.26
C ARG A 13 2.08 -5.13 2.29
N VAL A 14 2.73 -4.97 3.43
CA VAL A 14 2.66 -5.95 4.52
C VAL A 14 1.22 -6.07 5.01
N LYS A 15 0.55 -4.93 5.14
CA LYS A 15 -0.85 -4.93 5.57
C LYS A 15 -1.74 -5.68 4.58
N LEU A 16 -1.51 -5.45 3.29
CA LEU A 16 -2.29 -6.13 2.25
C LEU A 16 -2.09 -7.64 2.31
N GLU A 17 -0.85 -8.08 2.46
CA GLU A 17 -0.55 -9.50 2.55
C GLU A 17 -1.21 -10.13 3.76
N ARG A 18 -1.24 -9.40 4.88
CA ARG A 18 -1.91 -9.89 6.07
C ARG A 18 -3.40 -10.03 5.84
N MET A 19 -4.01 -9.06 5.17
CA MET A 19 -5.44 -9.10 4.89
C MET A 19 -5.80 -10.31 4.02
N ILE A 20 -4.96 -10.61 3.04
CA ILE A 20 -5.18 -11.76 2.18
C ILE A 20 -5.05 -13.06 2.99
N ARG A 21 -4.04 -13.11 3.85
CA ARG A 21 -3.80 -14.29 4.67
C ARG A 21 -4.94 -14.52 5.65
N GLU A 22 -5.53 -13.45 6.16
CA GLU A 22 -6.64 -13.52 7.11
C GLU A 22 -7.99 -13.67 6.42
N ASP A 23 -7.97 -13.77 5.11
CA ASP A 23 -9.18 -13.98 4.32
C ASP A 23 -10.20 -12.86 4.52
N LYS A 24 -9.73 -11.63 4.48
CA LYS A 24 -10.60 -10.47 4.58
C LYS A 24 -11.50 -10.36 3.36
N GLU A 25 -12.59 -9.63 3.54
CA GLU A 25 -13.54 -9.41 2.45
C GLU A 25 -12.86 -8.80 1.24
N TYR A 26 -13.24 -9.23 0.05
CA TYR A 26 -12.61 -8.78 -1.18
C TYR A 26 -12.62 -7.26 -1.35
N SER A 27 -13.73 -6.63 -1.01
CA SER A 27 -13.85 -5.17 -1.15
C SER A 27 -12.83 -4.44 -0.29
N ILE A 28 -12.54 -4.97 0.89
CA ILE A 28 -11.55 -4.37 1.79
C ILE A 28 -10.16 -4.55 1.22
N ILE A 29 -9.88 -5.74 0.69
CA ILE A 29 -8.59 -6.02 0.07
C ILE A 29 -8.38 -5.13 -1.15
N LEU A 30 -9.43 -4.96 -1.93
CA LEU A 30 -9.35 -4.11 -3.13
C LEU A 30 -9.03 -2.67 -2.76
N LYS A 31 -9.67 -2.14 -1.73
CA LYS A 31 -9.40 -0.77 -1.29
C LYS A 31 -7.96 -0.61 -0.84
N GLN A 32 -7.43 -1.60 -0.15
CA GLN A 32 -6.05 -1.55 0.30
C GLN A 32 -5.09 -1.60 -0.89
N SER A 33 -5.40 -2.41 -1.89
CA SER A 33 -4.60 -2.48 -3.09
C SER A 33 -4.58 -1.15 -3.83
N GLN A 34 -5.73 -0.49 -3.92
CA GLN A 34 -5.83 0.80 -4.58
C GLN A 34 -5.01 1.85 -3.84
N LYS A 35 -5.03 1.80 -2.52
CA LYS A 35 -4.23 2.72 -1.72
C LYS A 35 -2.74 2.51 -1.98
N LEU A 36 -2.33 1.26 -2.06
CA LEU A 36 -0.94 0.93 -2.34
C LEU A 36 -0.55 1.43 -3.73
N ASP A 37 -1.41 1.23 -4.72
CA ASP A 37 -1.15 1.70 -6.07
C ASP A 37 -0.94 3.21 -6.11
N LYS A 38 -1.75 3.95 -5.36
CA LYS A 38 -1.60 5.40 -5.32
C LYS A 38 -0.25 5.80 -4.74
N LEU A 39 0.20 5.09 -3.73
CA LEU A 39 1.51 5.38 -3.14
C LEU A 39 2.62 5.08 -4.13
N ILE A 40 2.51 3.98 -4.85
CA ILE A 40 3.51 3.63 -5.85
C ILE A 40 3.55 4.68 -6.95
N ASN A 41 2.39 5.13 -7.41
CA ASN A 41 2.32 6.16 -8.44
C ASN A 41 2.93 7.48 -7.96
N ALA A 42 2.67 7.83 -6.71
CA ALA A 42 3.24 9.05 -6.14
C ALA A 42 4.76 8.96 -6.10
N LYS A 43 5.29 7.81 -5.75
CA LYS A 43 6.73 7.62 -5.73
C LYS A 43 7.31 7.77 -7.12
N MET A 44 6.66 7.21 -8.12
CA MET A 44 7.13 7.30 -9.49
C MET A 44 7.13 8.74 -9.99
N LYS A 45 6.15 9.51 -9.57
CA LYS A 45 6.07 10.92 -9.98
C LYS A 45 7.16 11.76 -9.32
N GLU A 46 7.53 11.40 -8.11
CA GLU A 46 8.58 12.14 -7.40
C GLU A 46 9.95 11.93 -8.00
N LYS A 47 10.09 10.86 -8.72
CA LYS A 47 11.37 10.54 -9.30
C LYS A 47 11.68 11.44 -10.48
N ASN A 48 12.83 12.04 -10.47
CA ASN A 48 13.28 12.91 -11.56
C ASN A 48 14.61 12.44 -12.10
#